data_6d05f8d1a07f0f9757c17285f4ebed9e
#
_entry.id   6d05f8d1a07f0f9757c17285f4ebed9e
#
_cell.length_a   1.000
_cell.length_b   1.000
_cell.length_c   1.000
_cell.angle_alpha   90.00
_cell.angle_beta   90.00
_cell.angle_gamma   90.00
#
_symmetry.space_group_name_H-M   'P 1'
#
loop_
_entity.id
_entity.type
_entity.pdbx_description
1 polymer ?
#
loop_
_entity_poly.entity_id
_entity_poly.type
_entity_poly.pdbx_seq_one_letter_code
_entity_poly.pdbx_strand_id
1 'polypeptide(L)'
;VVDLRGAAEAHLEAARASAHGRSAELLVHDNRLRQTVIALTAGNHLGEHNAPHAGSLHVLTGRVRLGGAAGAGDVEVGGGELVVTTHERQSLEALEDSVFLYTTVTGLTAEDRAV
;
A
#
# COMPACT_ATOMS: atom_id res chain seq x y z
N VAL A 1 7.52 -18.36 6.65
CA VAL A 1 6.39 -17.71 7.36
C VAL A 1 6.78 -16.31 7.74
N VAL A 2 5.90 -15.34 7.47
CA VAL A 2 6.11 -13.93 7.81
C VAL A 2 5.14 -13.55 8.92
N ASP A 3 5.66 -12.94 9.98
CA ASP A 3 4.85 -12.40 11.07
C ASP A 3 4.45 -10.96 10.70
N LEU A 4 3.24 -10.79 10.17
CA LEU A 4 2.76 -9.47 9.75
C LEU A 4 2.58 -8.51 10.93
N ARG A 5 2.17 -9.02 12.10
CA ARG A 5 2.00 -8.17 13.28
C ARG A 5 3.34 -7.61 13.73
N GLY A 6 4.35 -8.48 13.83
CA GLY A 6 5.71 -8.05 14.18
C GLY A 6 6.30 -7.11 13.16
N ALA A 7 6.10 -7.38 11.87
CA ALA A 7 6.57 -6.50 10.81
C ALA A 7 5.88 -5.13 10.88
N ALA A 8 4.57 -5.10 11.13
CA ALA A 8 3.83 -3.84 11.24
C ALA A 8 4.36 -3.00 12.41
N GLU A 9 4.58 -3.59 13.57
CA GLU A 9 5.10 -2.89 14.74
C GLU A 9 6.50 -2.33 14.47
N ALA A 10 7.39 -3.16 13.92
CA ALA A 10 8.76 -2.77 13.65
C ALA A 10 8.84 -1.64 12.61
N HIS A 11 8.08 -1.72 11.54
CA HIS A 11 8.10 -0.69 10.49
C HIS A 11 7.44 0.61 10.93
N LEU A 12 6.39 0.54 11.75
CA LEU A 12 5.78 1.77 12.28
C LEU A 12 6.75 2.51 13.19
N GLU A 13 7.46 1.78 14.06
CA GLU A 13 8.48 2.37 14.90
C GLU A 13 9.61 2.98 14.05
N ALA A 14 10.07 2.26 13.04
CA ALA A 14 11.10 2.76 12.12
C ALA A 14 10.63 4.00 11.36
N ALA A 15 9.38 4.04 10.93
CA ALA A 15 8.82 5.19 10.24
C ALA A 15 8.78 6.42 11.16
N ARG A 16 8.40 6.24 12.43
CA ARG A 16 8.40 7.33 13.41
C ARG A 16 9.79 7.88 13.67
N ALA A 17 10.80 7.04 13.60
CA ALA A 17 12.19 7.44 13.78
C ALA A 17 12.85 7.99 12.51
N SER A 18 12.20 7.82 11.37
CA SER A 18 12.73 8.24 10.07
C SER A 18 12.48 9.73 9.83
N ALA A 19 13.45 10.42 9.25
CA ALA A 19 13.29 11.81 8.85
C ALA A 19 12.18 11.98 7.80
N HIS A 20 11.90 10.95 7.02
CA HIS A 20 10.86 10.99 5.99
C HIS A 20 9.53 10.41 6.44
N GLY A 21 9.44 9.89 7.68
CA GLY A 21 8.20 9.31 8.20
C GLY A 21 7.75 8.07 7.45
N ARG A 22 8.68 7.29 6.92
CA ARG A 22 8.36 6.13 6.09
C ARG A 22 9.34 4.99 6.34
N SER A 23 8.80 3.75 6.31
CA SER A 23 9.60 2.52 6.34
C SER A 23 8.88 1.47 5.52
N ALA A 24 9.61 0.73 4.71
CA ALA A 24 9.01 -0.27 3.83
C ALA A 24 9.95 -1.45 3.64
N GLU A 25 9.35 -2.61 3.39
CA GLU A 25 10.10 -3.84 3.13
C GLU A 25 9.32 -4.76 2.22
N LEU A 26 9.97 -5.32 1.21
CA LEU A 26 9.40 -6.36 0.36
C LEU A 26 9.44 -7.67 1.15
N LEU A 27 8.27 -8.17 1.57
CA LEU A 27 8.15 -9.38 2.38
C LEU A 27 8.03 -10.63 1.54
N VAL A 28 7.31 -10.57 0.43
CA VAL A 28 7.09 -11.71 -0.46
C VAL A 28 7.47 -11.31 -1.88
N HIS A 29 8.33 -12.12 -2.47
CA HIS A 29 8.72 -11.98 -3.86
C HIS A 29 8.73 -13.39 -4.45
N ASP A 30 7.61 -13.80 -5.01
CA ASP A 30 7.45 -15.14 -5.60
C ASP A 30 6.87 -14.99 -6.99
N ASN A 31 7.70 -15.24 -8.00
CA ASN A 31 7.36 -15.10 -9.41
C ASN A 31 6.82 -13.67 -9.66
N ARG A 32 5.54 -13.54 -10.03
CA ARG A 32 4.90 -12.25 -10.29
C ARG A 32 4.28 -11.62 -9.06
N LEU A 33 4.22 -12.36 -7.96
CA LEU A 33 3.63 -11.88 -6.72
C LEU A 33 4.64 -11.05 -5.93
N ARG A 34 4.22 -9.86 -5.53
CA ARG A 34 4.99 -8.98 -4.65
C ARG A 34 4.10 -8.53 -3.52
N GLN A 35 4.59 -8.66 -2.28
CA GLN A 35 3.88 -8.12 -1.13
C GLN A 35 4.85 -7.30 -0.30
N THR A 36 4.54 -6.02 -0.18
CA THR A 36 5.38 -5.03 0.51
C THR A 36 4.64 -4.47 1.69
N VAL A 37 5.25 -4.50 2.87
CA VAL A 37 4.72 -3.76 4.02
C VAL A 37 5.25 -2.34 3.95
N ILE A 38 4.38 -1.35 4.17
CA ILE A 38 4.74 0.06 4.16
C ILE A 38 4.13 0.72 5.39
N ALA A 39 4.95 1.45 6.13
CA ALA A 39 4.51 2.27 7.25
C ALA A 39 4.71 3.74 6.90
N LEU A 40 3.70 4.55 7.18
CA LEU A 40 3.74 6.01 7.01
C LEU A 40 3.22 6.67 8.26
N THR A 41 3.91 7.69 8.74
CA THR A 41 3.38 8.52 9.81
C THR A 41 2.32 9.49 9.28
N ALA A 42 1.44 9.94 10.16
CA ALA A 42 0.33 10.83 9.80
C ALA A 42 0.81 12.04 9.02
N GLY A 43 0.10 12.37 7.94
CA GLY A 43 0.41 13.49 7.08
C GLY A 43 1.39 13.18 5.95
N ASN A 44 2.08 12.04 6.01
CA ASN A 44 2.98 11.64 4.92
C ASN A 44 2.18 10.97 3.81
N HIS A 45 2.73 11.00 2.61
CA HIS A 45 2.04 10.45 1.44
C HIS A 45 3.02 9.84 0.47
N LEU A 46 2.49 8.94 -0.35
CA LEU A 46 3.16 8.43 -1.54
C LEU A 46 2.56 9.15 -2.73
N GLY A 47 3.41 9.73 -3.57
CA GLY A 47 2.94 10.46 -4.74
C GLY A 47 2.33 9.54 -5.79
N GLU A 48 1.74 10.13 -6.81
CA GLU A 48 1.20 9.37 -7.92
C GLU A 48 2.30 8.57 -8.60
N HIS A 49 1.99 7.33 -8.91
CA HIS A 49 2.88 6.44 -9.65
C HIS A 49 2.03 5.55 -10.56
N ASN A 50 2.70 4.89 -11.49
CA ASN A 50 1.99 3.99 -12.39
C ASN A 50 1.33 2.86 -11.59
N ALA A 51 0.06 2.63 -11.86
CA ALA A 51 -0.68 1.57 -11.20
C ALA A 51 -0.14 0.20 -11.63
N PRO A 52 -0.11 -0.78 -10.71
CA PRO A 52 0.23 -2.14 -11.09
C PRO A 52 -0.88 -2.74 -11.95
N HIS A 53 -0.57 -3.83 -12.63
CA HIS A 53 -1.55 -4.54 -13.45
C HIS A 53 -2.67 -5.14 -12.61
N ALA A 54 -2.35 -5.60 -11.42
CA ALA A 54 -3.31 -6.07 -10.43
C ALA A 54 -2.73 -5.82 -9.05
N GLY A 55 -3.57 -5.45 -8.11
CA GLY A 55 -3.09 -5.20 -6.77
C GLY A 55 -4.19 -4.98 -5.77
N SER A 56 -3.81 -5.07 -4.51
CA SER A 56 -4.70 -4.77 -3.39
C SER A 56 -3.93 -4.07 -2.29
N LEU A 57 -4.66 -3.33 -1.47
CA LEU A 57 -4.13 -2.66 -0.31
C LEU A 57 -4.89 -3.15 0.91
N HIS A 58 -4.17 -3.73 1.87
CA HIS A 58 -4.74 -4.19 3.13
C HIS A 58 -4.16 -3.32 4.25
N VAL A 59 -4.97 -2.48 4.84
CA VAL A 59 -4.52 -1.65 5.96
C VAL A 59 -4.50 -2.50 7.21
N LEU A 60 -3.33 -2.64 7.82
CA LEU A 60 -3.15 -3.41 9.05
C LEU A 60 -3.49 -2.58 10.28
N THR A 61 -3.10 -1.32 10.28
CA THR A 61 -3.42 -0.38 11.36
C THR A 61 -3.44 1.04 10.79
N GLY A 62 -4.21 1.92 11.41
CA GLY A 62 -4.31 3.31 10.99
C GLY A 62 -5.41 3.55 9.98
N ARG A 63 -5.26 4.60 9.19
CA ARG A 63 -6.22 4.98 8.16
C ARG A 63 -5.51 5.74 7.06
N VAL A 64 -5.78 5.37 5.82
CA VAL A 64 -5.19 5.99 4.65
C VAL A 64 -6.28 6.46 3.70
N ARG A 65 -5.93 7.42 2.85
CA ARG A 65 -6.81 7.89 1.77
C ARG A 65 -6.12 7.64 0.44
N LEU A 66 -6.83 6.96 -0.45
CA LEU A 66 -6.38 6.78 -1.84
C LEU A 66 -7.05 7.86 -2.68
N GLY A 67 -6.23 8.63 -3.41
CA GLY A 67 -6.73 9.62 -4.35
C GLY A 67 -6.63 9.09 -5.76
N GLY A 68 -7.73 9.13 -6.50
CA GLY A 68 -7.75 8.71 -7.88
C GLY A 68 -7.23 9.79 -8.82
N ALA A 69 -6.52 9.39 -9.87
CA ALA A 69 -6.24 10.27 -10.99
C ALA A 69 -7.55 10.54 -11.76
N ALA A 70 -7.58 11.57 -12.56
CA ALA A 70 -8.71 11.90 -13.44
C ALA A 70 -10.06 12.14 -12.72
N GLY A 71 -10.03 12.57 -11.46
CA GLY A 71 -11.23 13.00 -10.74
C GLY A 71 -12.08 11.88 -10.18
N ALA A 72 -11.58 10.66 -10.14
CA ALA A 72 -12.23 9.61 -9.35
C ALA A 72 -12.22 10.03 -7.88
N GLY A 73 -13.31 9.78 -7.17
CA GLY A 73 -13.44 10.15 -5.77
C GLY A 73 -12.41 9.47 -4.89
N ASP A 74 -12.05 10.14 -3.79
CA ASP A 74 -11.13 9.56 -2.82
C ASP A 74 -11.81 8.42 -2.04
N VAL A 75 -11.00 7.44 -1.64
CA VAL A 75 -11.45 6.31 -0.83
C VAL A 75 -10.60 6.26 0.42
N GLU A 76 -11.25 6.16 1.58
CA GLU A 76 -10.56 5.96 2.86
C GLU A 76 -10.64 4.50 3.25
N VAL A 77 -9.50 3.97 3.73
CA VAL A 77 -9.36 2.58 4.13
C VAL A 77 -8.76 2.55 5.52
N GLY A 78 -9.42 1.92 6.45
CA GLY A 78 -8.98 1.82 7.84
C GLY A 78 -8.44 0.45 8.21
N GLY A 79 -7.87 0.33 9.41
CA GLY A 79 -7.29 -0.92 9.88
C GLY A 79 -8.24 -2.10 9.78
N GLY A 80 -7.77 -3.20 9.22
CA GLY A 80 -8.57 -4.39 8.97
C GLY A 80 -9.33 -4.37 7.65
N GLU A 81 -9.28 -3.27 6.89
CA GLU A 81 -10.00 -3.17 5.63
C GLU A 81 -9.09 -3.42 4.43
N LEU A 82 -9.69 -3.91 3.37
CA LEU A 82 -9.00 -4.29 2.15
C LEU A 82 -9.66 -3.61 0.95
N VAL A 83 -8.85 -3.07 0.05
CA VAL A 83 -9.35 -2.47 -1.18
C VAL A 83 -8.51 -2.96 -2.37
N VAL A 84 -9.17 -3.20 -3.50
CA VAL A 84 -8.47 -3.48 -4.75
C VAL A 84 -7.99 -2.15 -5.32
N THR A 85 -6.70 -2.09 -5.68
CA THR A 85 -6.17 -0.89 -6.32
C THR A 85 -6.65 -0.83 -7.77
N THR A 86 -6.99 0.36 -8.22
CA THR A 86 -7.45 0.53 -9.60
C THR A 86 -6.26 0.45 -10.54
N HIS A 87 -6.54 0.34 -11.83
CA HIS A 87 -5.50 0.33 -12.88
C HIS A 87 -5.07 1.76 -13.25
N GLU A 88 -5.56 2.76 -12.54
CA GLU A 88 -5.21 4.16 -12.72
C GLU A 88 -4.11 4.57 -11.75
N ARG A 89 -3.41 5.64 -12.10
CA ARG A 89 -2.43 6.24 -11.18
C ARG A 89 -3.14 6.74 -9.94
N GLN A 90 -2.56 6.44 -8.79
CA GLN A 90 -3.13 6.80 -7.49
C GLN A 90 -2.08 7.43 -6.60
N SER A 91 -2.52 8.35 -5.75
CA SER A 91 -1.76 8.83 -4.61
C SER A 91 -2.33 8.21 -3.34
N LEU A 92 -1.52 8.17 -2.30
CA LEU A 92 -1.93 7.64 -1.00
C LEU A 92 -1.43 8.58 0.09
N GLU A 93 -2.31 8.92 1.01
CA GLU A 93 -1.99 9.77 2.16
C GLU A 93 -2.33 9.04 3.45
N ALA A 94 -1.42 9.05 4.43
CA ALA A 94 -1.69 8.53 5.75
C ALA A 94 -2.44 9.59 6.55
N LEU A 95 -3.68 9.29 6.95
CA LEU A 95 -4.48 10.18 7.78
C LEU A 95 -4.12 10.03 9.27
N GLU A 96 -3.59 8.87 9.62
CA GLU A 96 -3.06 8.53 10.95
C GLU A 96 -1.75 7.79 10.71
N ASP A 97 -0.99 7.55 11.76
CA ASP A 97 0.16 6.64 11.66
C ASP A 97 -0.37 5.28 11.19
N SER A 98 0.10 4.81 10.05
CA SER A 98 -0.51 3.67 9.38
C SER A 98 0.53 2.67 8.90
N VAL A 99 0.11 1.40 8.87
CA VAL A 99 0.85 0.32 8.23
C VAL A 99 -0.10 -0.43 7.32
N PHE A 100 0.33 -0.69 6.11
CA PHE A 100 -0.47 -1.43 5.15
C PHE A 100 0.38 -2.41 4.36
N LEU A 101 -0.28 -3.47 3.90
CA LEU A 101 0.33 -4.47 3.03
C LEU A 101 -0.13 -4.21 1.60
N TYR A 102 0.82 -3.92 0.74
CA TYR A 102 0.55 -3.66 -0.67
C TYR A 102 0.93 -4.90 -1.47
N THR A 103 -0.08 -5.51 -2.09
CA THR A 103 0.07 -6.70 -2.91
C THR A 103 -0.03 -6.31 -4.37
N THR A 104 0.94 -6.73 -5.17
CA THR A 104 0.92 -6.49 -6.61
C THR A 104 1.25 -7.76 -7.35
N VAL A 105 0.68 -7.89 -8.55
CA VAL A 105 1.03 -8.94 -9.51
C VAL A 105 1.57 -8.24 -10.75
N THR A 106 2.80 -8.57 -11.11
CA THR A 106 3.52 -7.89 -12.19
C THR A 106 3.61 -8.76 -13.44
N GLY A 107 3.92 -8.15 -14.57
CA GLY A 107 4.17 -8.88 -15.80
C GLY A 107 2.94 -9.54 -16.42
N LEU A 108 1.72 -9.09 -16.06
CA LEU A 108 0.49 -9.60 -16.66
C LEU A 108 0.32 -9.11 -18.09
N THR A 109 -0.23 -9.98 -18.93
CA THR A 109 -0.61 -9.60 -20.30
C THR A 109 -1.95 -8.85 -20.27
N ALA A 110 -2.31 -8.25 -21.40
CA ALA A 110 -3.61 -7.60 -21.54
C ALA A 110 -4.77 -8.59 -21.34
N GLU A 111 -4.58 -9.84 -21.76
CA GLU A 111 -5.60 -10.89 -21.59
C GLU A 111 -5.82 -11.21 -20.12
N ASP A 112 -4.74 -11.32 -19.36
CA ASP A 112 -4.83 -11.57 -17.91
C ASP A 112 -5.60 -10.46 -17.19
N ARG A 113 -5.46 -9.23 -17.64
CA ARG A 113 -6.12 -8.07 -17.04
C ARG A 113 -7.58 -7.91 -17.44
N ALA A 114 -8.01 -8.59 -18.49
CA ALA A 114 -9.36 -8.47 -19.00
C ALA A 114 -10.39 -9.29 -18.23
N VAL A 115 -9.95 -10.10 -17.28
CA VAL A 115 -10.83 -10.97 -16.49
C VAL A 115 -11.54 -10.18 -15.39
#